data_a0ed6bc296d178f0d97e2a38fb1f4c10
#
_entry.id   a0ed6bc296d178f0d97e2a38fb1f4c10
#
_cell.length_a   1.000
_cell.length_b   1.000
_cell.length_c   1.000
_cell.angle_alpha   90.00
_cell.angle_beta   90.00
_cell.angle_gamma   90.00
#
_symmetry.space_group_name_H-M   'P 1'
#
loop_
_entity.id
_entity.type
_entity.pdbx_description
1 polymer ?
#
loop_
_entity_poly.entity_id
_entity_poly.type
_entity_poly.pdbx_seq_one_letter_code
_entity_poly.pdbx_strand_id
1 'polypeptide(L)'
;MCIRDRDVARGGHFTTLPVAYPEAAWYHYDDETCSYECMVTEYLYWALTSLLGGQMYPGRCEEIAHEWELCTPESVVSQDAAITALLQDSGYALPTVLPDGIYEPAP
;
A
#
# COMPACT_ATOMS: atom_id res chain seq x y z
N MET A 1 14.72 0.77 -1.00
CA MET A 1 13.70 0.53 0.00
C MET A 1 12.47 -0.15 -0.60
N CYS A 2 11.58 0.57 -1.22
CA CYS A 2 10.28 0.04 -1.60
C CYS A 2 10.21 -0.65 -2.95
N ILE A 3 11.23 -0.52 -3.80
CA ILE A 3 11.20 -1.12 -5.13
C ILE A 3 11.11 -2.64 -5.03
N ARG A 4 11.97 -3.25 -4.22
CA ARG A 4 11.98 -4.70 -4.03
C ARG A 4 10.68 -5.20 -3.39
N ASP A 5 10.22 -4.51 -2.35
CA ASP A 5 8.99 -4.87 -1.65
C ASP A 5 7.77 -4.73 -2.55
N ARG A 6 7.73 -3.65 -3.33
CA ARG A 6 6.69 -3.44 -4.33
C ARG A 6 6.69 -4.55 -5.38
N ASP A 7 7.86 -4.96 -5.85
CA ASP A 7 7.96 -6.01 -6.86
C ASP A 7 7.44 -7.34 -6.33
N VAL A 8 7.70 -7.66 -5.07
CA VAL A 8 7.13 -8.84 -4.42
C VAL A 8 5.61 -8.73 -4.35
N ALA A 9 5.08 -7.56 -3.93
CA ALA A 9 3.64 -7.34 -3.84
C ALA A 9 2.93 -7.50 -5.19
N ARG A 10 3.59 -7.12 -6.27
CA ARG A 10 3.04 -7.23 -7.64
C ARG A 10 3.30 -8.57 -8.29
N GLY A 11 4.05 -9.44 -7.64
CA GLY A 11 4.40 -10.76 -8.18
C GLY A 11 5.49 -10.73 -9.24
N GLY A 12 6.22 -9.62 -9.38
CA GLY A 12 7.32 -9.51 -10.32
C GLY A 12 7.77 -8.09 -10.57
N HIS A 13 8.89 -7.94 -11.26
CA HIS A 13 9.44 -6.64 -11.62
C HIS A 13 8.83 -6.17 -12.95
N PHE A 14 7.81 -5.32 -12.86
CA PHE A 14 7.14 -4.76 -14.03
C PHE A 14 7.41 -3.26 -14.10
N THR A 15 8.17 -2.80 -15.07
CA THR A 15 8.43 -1.38 -15.32
C THR A 15 7.29 -0.72 -16.09
N THR A 16 6.46 -1.55 -16.73
CA THR A 16 5.22 -1.13 -17.42
C THR A 16 4.07 -1.97 -16.87
N LEU A 17 2.83 -1.56 -17.17
CA LEU A 17 1.67 -2.31 -16.72
C LEU A 17 1.61 -3.68 -17.43
N PRO A 18 1.55 -4.80 -16.70
CA PRO A 18 1.34 -6.11 -17.32
C PRO A 18 -0.10 -6.26 -17.82
N VAL A 19 -0.31 -7.15 -18.79
CA VAL A 19 -1.67 -7.45 -19.27
C VAL A 19 -2.51 -8.07 -18.14
N ALA A 20 -1.88 -8.91 -17.31
CA ALA A 20 -2.51 -9.49 -16.14
C ALA A 20 -1.44 -9.70 -15.08
N TYR A 21 -1.77 -9.43 -13.82
CA TYR A 21 -0.87 -9.70 -12.72
C TYR A 21 -0.88 -11.18 -12.34
N PRO A 22 0.25 -11.73 -11.82
CA PRO A 22 0.27 -13.08 -11.28
C PRO A 22 -0.79 -13.28 -10.19
N GLU A 23 -1.32 -14.49 -10.07
CA GLU A 23 -2.36 -14.80 -9.09
C GLU A 23 -1.92 -14.52 -7.65
N ALA A 24 -0.64 -14.70 -7.35
CA ALA A 24 -0.09 -14.46 -6.02
C ALA A 24 0.12 -12.97 -5.69
N ALA A 25 -0.05 -12.08 -6.64
CA ALA A 25 0.13 -10.64 -6.41
C ALA A 25 -1.03 -10.08 -5.58
N TRP A 26 -0.70 -9.21 -4.62
CA TRP A 26 -1.73 -8.51 -3.82
C TRP A 26 -1.80 -7.02 -4.12
N TYR A 27 -0.98 -6.52 -5.04
CA TYR A 27 -0.98 -5.15 -5.53
C TYR A 27 -1.06 -5.16 -7.06
N HIS A 28 -2.14 -4.57 -7.60
CA HIS A 28 -2.46 -4.59 -9.03
C HIS A 28 -2.59 -3.17 -9.57
N TYR A 29 -1.48 -2.46 -9.66
CA TYR A 29 -1.46 -1.10 -10.19
C TYR A 29 -1.88 -1.08 -11.66
N ASP A 30 -2.82 -0.21 -12.03
CA ASP A 30 -3.42 -0.19 -13.37
C ASP A 30 -3.53 1.20 -14.01
N ASP A 31 -2.92 2.23 -13.44
CA ASP A 31 -2.99 3.58 -13.98
C ASP A 31 -1.96 3.77 -15.11
N GLU A 32 -2.43 3.85 -16.34
CA GLU A 32 -1.59 4.03 -17.52
C GLU A 32 -0.98 5.43 -17.65
N THR A 33 -1.50 6.41 -16.96
CA THR A 33 -1.03 7.81 -17.05
C THR A 33 0.26 8.05 -16.29
N CYS A 34 0.60 7.20 -15.34
CA CYS A 34 1.85 7.29 -14.58
C CYS A 34 2.29 5.89 -14.17
N SER A 35 3.26 5.30 -14.87
CA SER A 35 3.55 3.89 -14.69
C SER A 35 4.50 3.60 -13.53
N TYR A 36 5.80 3.80 -13.72
CA TYR A 36 6.78 3.26 -12.78
C TYR A 36 6.87 4.03 -11.46
N GLU A 37 6.96 5.36 -11.55
CA GLU A 37 7.13 6.21 -10.36
C GLU A 37 5.90 6.22 -9.46
N CYS A 38 4.71 6.26 -10.07
CA CYS A 38 3.47 6.29 -9.32
C CYS A 38 3.17 4.96 -8.64
N MET A 39 3.69 3.86 -9.17
CA MET A 39 3.53 2.53 -8.53
C MET A 39 4.08 2.51 -7.11
N VAL A 40 5.22 3.15 -6.86
CA VAL A 40 5.82 3.20 -5.51
C VAL A 40 4.97 4.08 -4.59
N THR A 41 4.53 5.24 -5.08
CA THR A 41 3.73 6.18 -4.29
C THR A 41 2.40 5.56 -3.88
N GLU A 42 1.69 4.91 -4.80
CA GLU A 42 0.43 4.26 -4.49
C GLU A 42 0.61 3.02 -3.61
N TYR A 43 1.69 2.27 -3.79
CA TYR A 43 1.99 1.15 -2.91
C TYR A 43 2.13 1.62 -1.46
N LEU A 44 2.88 2.69 -1.24
CA LEU A 44 3.01 3.27 0.10
C LEU A 44 1.67 3.75 0.65
N TYR A 45 0.85 4.37 -0.17
CA TYR A 45 -0.49 4.80 0.22
C TYR A 45 -1.34 3.62 0.69
N TRP A 46 -1.44 2.57 -0.13
CA TRP A 46 -2.23 1.40 0.21
C TRP A 46 -1.71 0.71 1.46
N ALA A 47 -0.40 0.50 1.53
CA ALA A 47 0.21 -0.20 2.67
C ALA A 47 0.04 0.58 3.97
N LEU A 48 0.35 1.88 3.97
CA LEU A 48 0.28 2.70 5.17
C LEU A 48 -1.16 2.87 5.65
N THR A 49 -2.08 3.23 4.76
CA THR A 49 -3.49 3.42 5.14
C THR A 49 -4.15 2.14 5.61
N SER A 50 -3.80 0.99 5.01
CA SER A 50 -4.31 -0.31 5.44
C SER A 50 -3.76 -0.71 6.80
N LEU A 51 -2.45 -0.52 7.00
CA LEU A 51 -1.80 -0.82 8.28
C LEU A 51 -2.38 -0.01 9.43
N LEU A 52 -2.75 1.24 9.19
CA LEU A 52 -3.35 2.13 10.20
C LEU A 52 -4.87 2.00 10.31
N GLY A 53 -5.49 1.10 9.56
CA GLY A 53 -6.93 0.83 9.65
C GLY A 53 -7.81 1.78 8.82
N GLY A 54 -7.24 2.60 7.94
CA GLY A 54 -7.99 3.57 7.14
C GLY A 54 -8.86 2.97 6.06
N GLN A 55 -8.65 1.70 5.71
CA GLN A 55 -9.43 1.02 4.67
C GLN A 55 -10.49 0.07 5.26
N MET A 56 -10.74 0.13 6.57
CA MET A 56 -11.57 -0.85 7.28
C MET A 56 -13.07 -0.49 7.37
N TYR A 57 -13.57 0.41 6.54
CA TYR A 57 -15.02 0.70 6.59
C TYR A 57 -15.80 -0.28 5.69
N PRO A 58 -17.13 -0.47 5.97
CA PRO A 58 -17.93 -1.48 5.28
C PRO A 58 -17.90 -1.34 3.76
N GLY A 59 -17.65 -2.44 3.05
CA GLY A 59 -17.62 -2.50 1.59
C GLY A 59 -16.31 -2.05 0.95
N ARG A 60 -15.37 -1.51 1.72
CA ARG A 60 -14.13 -0.97 1.15
C ARG A 60 -13.21 -2.05 0.61
N CYS A 61 -13.07 -3.17 1.31
CA CYS A 61 -12.19 -4.25 0.85
C CYS A 61 -12.60 -4.77 -0.51
N GLU A 62 -13.89 -4.95 -0.73
CA GLU A 62 -14.42 -5.38 -2.02
C GLU A 62 -14.25 -4.30 -3.09
N GLU A 63 -14.44 -3.05 -2.72
CA GLU A 63 -14.32 -1.91 -3.63
C GLU A 63 -12.92 -1.78 -4.22
N ILE A 64 -11.87 -2.05 -3.42
CA ILE A 64 -10.48 -1.87 -3.84
C ILE A 64 -9.77 -3.18 -4.17
N ALA A 65 -10.42 -4.33 -4.06
CA ALA A 65 -9.78 -5.63 -4.26
C ALA A 65 -9.14 -5.81 -5.64
N HIS A 66 -9.65 -5.12 -6.66
CA HIS A 66 -9.06 -5.16 -8.01
C HIS A 66 -7.68 -4.50 -8.08
N GLU A 67 -7.32 -3.68 -7.12
CA GLU A 67 -6.05 -2.96 -7.08
C GLU A 67 -5.20 -3.31 -5.86
N TRP A 68 -5.83 -3.52 -4.70
CA TRP A 68 -5.14 -3.81 -3.45
C TRP A 68 -5.94 -4.81 -2.60
N GLU A 69 -5.30 -5.91 -2.22
CA GLU A 69 -5.99 -7.00 -1.52
C GLU A 69 -5.80 -6.96 0.01
N LEU A 70 -4.79 -6.26 0.52
CA LEU A 70 -4.45 -6.27 1.95
C LEU A 70 -5.11 -5.11 2.71
N CYS A 71 -6.44 -5.05 2.72
CA CYS A 71 -7.17 -3.89 3.22
C CYS A 71 -7.26 -3.80 4.75
N THR A 72 -6.76 -4.77 5.50
CA THR A 72 -6.78 -4.74 6.97
C THR A 72 -5.37 -4.69 7.54
N PRO A 73 -5.17 -4.14 8.77
CA PRO A 73 -3.85 -4.16 9.41
C PRO A 73 -3.28 -5.57 9.53
N GLU A 74 -4.11 -6.54 9.88
CA GLU A 74 -3.69 -7.93 10.04
C GLU A 74 -3.19 -8.54 8.72
N SER A 75 -3.85 -8.23 7.61
CA SER A 75 -3.44 -8.77 6.30
C SER A 75 -2.12 -8.16 5.83
N VAL A 76 -1.88 -6.87 6.08
CA VAL A 76 -0.59 -6.24 5.77
C VAL A 76 0.53 -6.89 6.58
N VAL A 77 0.35 -7.02 7.88
CA VAL A 77 1.35 -7.61 8.77
C VAL A 77 1.68 -9.05 8.38
N SER A 78 0.67 -9.85 8.04
CA SER A 78 0.87 -11.27 7.73
C SER A 78 1.41 -11.51 6.32
N GLN A 79 1.00 -10.72 5.33
CA GLN A 79 1.39 -10.95 3.93
C GLN A 79 2.59 -10.12 3.50
N ASP A 80 2.74 -8.91 4.03
CA ASP A 80 3.81 -8.01 3.62
C ASP A 80 4.64 -7.57 4.84
N ALA A 81 5.36 -8.52 5.40
CA ALA A 81 6.20 -8.26 6.58
C ALA A 81 7.29 -7.23 6.30
N ALA A 82 7.80 -7.17 5.08
CA ALA A 82 8.86 -6.24 4.70
C ALA A 82 8.37 -4.79 4.76
N ILE A 83 7.20 -4.50 4.18
CA ILE A 83 6.66 -3.14 4.22
C ILE A 83 6.21 -2.77 5.64
N THR A 84 5.68 -3.72 6.39
CA THR A 84 5.30 -3.50 7.79
C THR A 84 6.52 -3.06 8.61
N ALA A 85 7.63 -3.77 8.50
CA ALA A 85 8.87 -3.43 9.21
C ALA A 85 9.38 -2.03 8.83
N LEU A 86 9.32 -1.70 7.55
CA LEU A 86 9.75 -0.39 7.05
C LEU A 86 8.87 0.74 7.61
N LEU A 87 7.54 0.58 7.54
CA LEU A 87 6.60 1.61 7.94
C LEU A 87 6.61 1.84 9.46
N GLN A 88 6.98 0.83 10.23
CA GLN A 88 7.06 0.92 11.68
C GLN A 88 8.46 1.31 12.19
N ASP A 89 9.42 1.49 11.29
CA ASP A 89 10.78 1.87 11.66
C ASP A 89 10.80 3.35 12.06
N SER A 90 11.16 3.62 13.31
CA SER A 90 11.20 4.98 13.86
C SER A 90 12.22 5.89 13.14
N GLY A 91 13.21 5.32 12.47
CA GLY A 91 14.20 6.08 11.70
C GLY A 91 13.61 6.83 10.51
N TYR A 92 12.46 6.39 9.99
CA TYR A 92 11.79 7.06 8.87
C TYR A 92 10.75 8.08 9.31
N ALA A 93 10.41 8.13 10.60
CA ALA A 93 9.45 9.07 11.18
C ALA A 93 8.10 9.13 10.44
N LEU A 94 7.60 7.96 9.99
CA LEU A 94 6.33 7.87 9.28
C LEU A 94 5.15 7.95 10.26
N PRO A 95 3.95 8.36 9.79
CA PRO A 95 2.77 8.41 10.64
C PRO A 95 2.46 7.05 11.27
N THR A 96 2.00 7.07 12.51
CA THR A 96 1.57 5.87 13.25
C THR A 96 0.07 5.88 13.54
N VAL A 97 -0.60 7.01 13.27
CA VAL A 97 -2.04 7.14 13.39
C VAL A 97 -2.58 7.92 12.20
N LEU A 98 -3.84 7.67 11.84
CA LEU A 98 -4.49 8.40 10.77
C LEU A 98 -4.89 9.82 11.23
N PRO A 99 -4.94 10.79 10.30
CA PRO A 99 -5.52 12.10 10.61
C PRO A 99 -6.96 11.95 11.07
N ASP A 100 -7.35 12.69 12.08
CA ASP A 100 -8.72 12.66 12.64
C ASP A 100 -9.63 13.77 12.08
N GLY A 101 -9.13 14.57 11.15
CA GLY A 101 -9.86 15.68 10.58
C GLY A 101 -9.80 16.96 11.40
N ILE A 102 -9.13 16.94 12.52
CA ILE A 102 -8.94 18.12 13.39
C ILE A 102 -7.58 18.73 13.06
N TYR A 103 -7.60 19.99 12.62
CA TYR A 103 -6.37 20.72 12.33
C TYR A 103 -6.14 21.83 13.35
N GLU A 104 -4.98 21.79 13.98
CA GLU A 104 -4.52 22.86 14.87
C GLU A 104 -3.29 23.50 14.26
N PRO A 105 -3.35 24.80 13.86
CA PRO A 105 -2.18 25.45 13.30
C PRO A 105 -1.08 25.58 14.36
N ALA A 106 0.17 25.55 13.91
CA ALA A 106 1.32 25.74 14.79
C ALA A 106 1.25 27.11 15.46
N PRO A 107 1.61 27.21 16.76
CA PRO A 107 1.63 28.46 17.47
C PRO A 107 2.68 29.44 16.92
#